data_3ae73a978a929875b9e884c1ee092002
#
_entry.id   3ae73a978a929875b9e884c1ee092002
#
_cell.length_a   1.000
_cell.length_b   1.000
_cell.length_c   1.000
_cell.angle_alpha   90.00
_cell.angle_beta   90.00
_cell.angle_gamma   90.00
#
_symmetry.space_group_name_H-M   'P 1'
#
loop_
_entity.id
_entity.type
_entity.pdbx_description
1 polymer ?
#
loop_
_entity_poly.entity_id
_entity_poly.type
_entity_poly.pdbx_seq_one_letter_code
_entity_poly.pdbx_strand_id
1 'polypeptide(L)'
;MNAGAVQLLLIVGTNPVFTAPADLDFLTALKKVPLRIHLGQQDDETGDECQWHVPEAHYLESWGDVRAFDGTVSLIQPLIEPLYGGHSFLEVLASINGVGGQSTQDLVKGYWTKAFNGQTKTKWTLQDREGRPFPTVDAFWRQALYDGFLASTSLLTGAVPTPAAPATPLSLTPPPAMTGLEIIFQPDPYILDGRNANNGWLQETPKPLSKVTWDAIAYVSPRTAERFGVMSFQRSGNGDLPLVEIQYRGRKAKMAIWPLPGTADDVVVVHFGYGRTRAGRVGTKVGQNLFTLRTSAAPWFDGGVELHETGEKYLIVSTQNHFAMEGRAPVRVVEAEEFAKNAKAVAELGAERPGPEVSLYKPFEYNGHKWGMAIDLNACTGCNACITACVAENNISVVGKDQVERTREMHWIRIDTYYEGDPSKPDGVYHQPVPCQQCEDAPCEVVCPVGATVHSDEGLNDMVYNRCVGTRYCSNNCPYKVRRFNFLLYSDFTTPELMAQRNPDVTIRSRGVMEKCTYCVQRINHARIDSKVQNRPIKDGEIKTACQQVCPADAIVFGDLNDPASRVVALKAQERNYGLLEETGTRPRTSYLAKVRNRNPALS
;
A
#
# COMPACT_ATOMS: atom_id res chain seq x y z
N MET A 1 37.10 6.60 2.80
CA MET A 1 37.36 6.05 1.47
C MET A 1 38.33 6.93 0.67
N ASN A 2 38.04 8.20 0.45
CA ASN A 2 38.87 9.09 -0.39
C ASN A 2 40.34 9.23 0.05
N ALA A 3 40.62 9.16 1.35
CA ALA A 3 41.96 9.21 1.92
C ALA A 3 42.72 7.86 1.90
N GLY A 4 42.16 6.81 1.30
CA GLY A 4 42.78 5.47 1.27
C GLY A 4 42.86 4.73 2.61
N ALA A 5 42.20 5.25 3.67
CA ALA A 5 42.25 4.68 5.02
C ALA A 5 41.31 3.44 5.20
N VAL A 6 40.39 3.23 4.27
CA VAL A 6 39.43 2.10 4.32
C VAL A 6 39.97 0.99 3.44
N GLN A 7 40.34 -0.15 4.04
CA GLN A 7 40.88 -1.31 3.31
C GLN A 7 39.79 -2.35 2.98
N LEU A 8 38.75 -2.43 3.83
CA LEU A 8 37.58 -3.29 3.64
C LEU A 8 36.31 -2.50 3.94
N LEU A 9 35.30 -2.63 3.09
CA LEU A 9 33.97 -2.08 3.32
C LEU A 9 32.92 -3.17 3.15
N LEU A 10 32.16 -3.43 4.21
CA LEU A 10 30.97 -4.27 4.19
C LEU A 10 29.73 -3.36 4.11
N ILE A 11 28.94 -3.52 3.07
CA ILE A 11 27.68 -2.79 2.83
C ILE A 11 26.55 -3.77 3.07
N VAL A 12 25.60 -3.42 3.97
CA VAL A 12 24.54 -4.32 4.41
C VAL A 12 23.16 -3.70 4.16
N GLY A 13 22.31 -4.40 3.42
CA GLY A 13 20.89 -4.08 3.23
C GLY A 13 20.61 -2.72 2.57
N THR A 14 21.59 -2.09 1.93
CA THR A 14 21.46 -0.77 1.33
C THR A 14 22.12 -0.68 -0.05
N ASN A 15 21.64 0.23 -0.89
CA ASN A 15 22.16 0.46 -2.24
C ASN A 15 22.72 1.89 -2.40
N PRO A 16 23.86 2.22 -1.77
CA PRO A 16 24.39 3.58 -1.80
C PRO A 16 24.91 4.04 -3.17
N VAL A 17 25.26 3.14 -4.09
CA VAL A 17 25.61 3.53 -5.47
C VAL A 17 24.43 4.20 -6.17
N PHE A 18 23.20 3.79 -5.84
CA PHE A 18 21.98 4.38 -6.36
C PHE A 18 21.44 5.53 -5.49
N THR A 19 21.50 5.41 -4.15
CA THR A 19 20.77 6.29 -3.22
C THR A 19 21.61 7.39 -2.56
N ALA A 20 22.94 7.34 -2.65
CA ALA A 20 23.78 8.34 -2.01
C ALA A 20 23.56 9.75 -2.61
N PRO A 21 23.64 10.82 -1.81
CA PRO A 21 23.62 12.18 -2.32
C PRO A 21 24.65 12.40 -3.43
N ALA A 22 24.23 13.05 -4.51
CA ALA A 22 25.03 13.17 -5.73
C ALA A 22 26.32 13.98 -5.55
N ASP A 23 26.39 14.87 -4.57
CA ASP A 23 27.58 15.67 -4.24
C ASP A 23 28.68 14.86 -3.54
N LEU A 24 28.37 13.68 -3.01
CA LEU A 24 29.35 12.81 -2.34
C LEU A 24 30.21 11.99 -3.33
N ASP A 25 29.79 11.89 -4.57
CA ASP A 25 30.44 11.03 -5.59
C ASP A 25 30.82 9.65 -5.02
N PHE A 26 29.81 9.00 -4.43
CA PHE A 26 29.99 7.76 -3.65
C PHE A 26 30.66 6.66 -4.48
N LEU A 27 30.28 6.49 -5.74
CA LEU A 27 30.83 5.47 -6.62
C LEU A 27 32.34 5.62 -6.82
N THR A 28 32.79 6.84 -7.08
CA THR A 28 34.24 7.13 -7.23
C THR A 28 34.99 6.86 -5.92
N ALA A 29 34.41 7.19 -4.80
CA ALA A 29 34.99 6.92 -3.49
C ALA A 29 35.01 5.40 -3.17
N LEU A 30 33.92 4.68 -3.51
CA LEU A 30 33.79 3.23 -3.34
C LEU A 30 34.90 2.48 -4.11
N LYS A 31 35.17 2.87 -5.34
CA LYS A 31 36.18 2.23 -6.21
C LYS A 31 37.61 2.32 -5.66
N LYS A 32 37.88 3.23 -4.71
CA LYS A 32 39.18 3.33 -4.02
C LYS A 32 39.36 2.32 -2.89
N VAL A 33 38.29 1.65 -2.44
CA VAL A 33 38.35 0.63 -1.39
C VAL A 33 38.82 -0.68 -1.99
N PRO A 34 39.91 -1.30 -1.51
CA PRO A 34 40.47 -2.51 -2.09
C PRO A 34 39.53 -3.72 -2.04
N LEU A 35 38.84 -3.93 -0.91
CA LEU A 35 37.91 -5.04 -0.72
C LEU A 35 36.53 -4.50 -0.37
N ARG A 36 35.56 -4.79 -1.23
CA ARG A 36 34.15 -4.38 -1.11
C ARG A 36 33.27 -5.61 -1.09
N ILE A 37 32.45 -5.73 -0.07
CA ILE A 37 31.51 -6.84 0.13
C ILE A 37 30.12 -6.24 0.29
N HIS A 38 29.17 -6.71 -0.50
CA HIS A 38 27.77 -6.33 -0.39
C HIS A 38 26.95 -7.52 0.13
N LEU A 39 26.21 -7.33 1.21
CA LEU A 39 25.17 -8.25 1.68
C LEU A 39 23.83 -7.58 1.37
N GLY A 40 23.06 -8.17 0.46
CA GLY A 40 21.80 -7.58 0.03
C GLY A 40 20.84 -8.59 -0.60
N GLN A 41 19.55 -8.32 -0.49
CA GLN A 41 18.49 -9.20 -1.02
C GLN A 41 18.44 -9.23 -2.55
N GLN A 42 19.06 -8.25 -3.22
CA GLN A 42 19.07 -8.13 -4.67
C GLN A 42 20.50 -7.86 -5.16
N ASP A 43 20.84 -8.42 -6.28
CA ASP A 43 22.03 -8.02 -7.05
C ASP A 43 21.73 -6.68 -7.73
N ASP A 44 22.00 -5.61 -6.98
CA ASP A 44 21.71 -4.22 -7.34
C ASP A 44 22.95 -3.46 -7.84
N GLU A 45 22.81 -2.15 -8.07
CA GLU A 45 23.89 -1.28 -8.54
C GLU A 45 25.11 -1.28 -7.60
N THR A 46 24.91 -1.46 -6.30
CA THR A 46 26.00 -1.57 -5.31
C THR A 46 26.66 -2.94 -5.35
N GLY A 47 25.87 -4.00 -5.49
CA GLY A 47 26.38 -5.36 -5.66
C GLY A 47 27.28 -5.50 -6.87
N ASP A 48 26.90 -4.89 -8.00
CA ASP A 48 27.69 -4.88 -9.26
C ASP A 48 29.07 -4.22 -9.10
N GLU A 49 29.20 -3.26 -8.21
CA GLU A 49 30.46 -2.54 -7.97
C GLU A 49 31.30 -3.15 -6.83
N CYS A 50 30.87 -4.28 -6.27
CA CYS A 50 31.59 -5.00 -5.21
C CYS A 50 32.24 -6.29 -5.76
N GLN A 51 33.36 -6.71 -5.15
CA GLN A 51 33.99 -7.98 -5.52
C GLN A 51 33.16 -9.18 -5.05
N TRP A 52 32.39 -9.00 -3.97
CA TRP A 52 31.54 -10.03 -3.41
C TRP A 52 30.13 -9.48 -3.19
N HIS A 53 29.15 -10.16 -3.76
CA HIS A 53 27.75 -10.00 -3.40
C HIS A 53 27.30 -11.30 -2.71
N VAL A 54 26.87 -11.17 -1.46
CA VAL A 54 26.31 -12.25 -0.66
C VAL A 54 24.80 -12.04 -0.62
N PRO A 55 23.98 -13.00 -1.10
CA PRO A 55 22.53 -12.90 -1.00
C PRO A 55 22.10 -12.81 0.46
N GLU A 56 21.36 -11.79 0.81
CA GLU A 56 20.81 -11.60 2.17
C GLU A 56 19.48 -12.36 2.30
N ALA A 57 19.36 -13.17 3.34
CA ALA A 57 18.10 -13.81 3.70
C ALA A 57 17.10 -12.78 4.18
N HIS A 58 15.86 -12.87 3.68
CA HIS A 58 14.78 -12.04 4.15
C HIS A 58 14.45 -12.35 5.62
N TYR A 59 13.94 -11.38 6.39
CA TYR A 59 13.61 -11.61 7.81
C TYR A 59 12.54 -12.71 8.02
N LEU A 60 11.72 -13.02 7.01
CA LEU A 60 10.80 -14.17 7.03
C LEU A 60 11.48 -15.52 6.77
N GLU A 61 12.76 -15.52 6.41
CA GLU A 61 13.59 -16.69 6.08
C GLU A 61 14.67 -16.97 7.14
N SER A 62 14.83 -16.10 8.13
CA SER A 62 15.93 -16.22 9.11
C SER A 62 15.48 -15.88 10.51
N TRP A 63 16.10 -16.52 11.51
CA TRP A 63 15.94 -16.16 12.91
C TRP A 63 16.65 -14.85 13.22
N GLY A 64 16.06 -14.07 14.14
CA GLY A 64 16.64 -12.83 14.60
C GLY A 64 15.95 -12.34 15.87
N ASP A 65 16.39 -11.20 16.34
CA ASP A 65 15.71 -10.42 17.35
C ASP A 65 15.76 -8.93 17.01
N VAL A 66 14.81 -8.19 17.51
CA VAL A 66 14.74 -6.74 17.32
C VAL A 66 14.29 -6.06 18.60
N ARG A 67 14.90 -4.94 18.93
CA ARG A 67 14.53 -4.12 20.06
C ARG A 67 13.67 -2.95 19.59
N ALA A 68 12.44 -2.87 20.09
CA ALA A 68 11.54 -1.76 19.82
C ALA A 68 11.99 -0.46 20.50
N PHE A 69 11.39 0.66 20.15
CA PHE A 69 11.73 1.98 20.69
C PHE A 69 11.54 2.05 22.22
N ASP A 70 10.51 1.38 22.75
CA ASP A 70 10.26 1.27 24.20
C ASP A 70 11.21 0.30 24.93
N GLY A 71 12.12 -0.34 24.19
CA GLY A 71 13.07 -1.31 24.71
C GLY A 71 12.60 -2.76 24.70
N THR A 72 11.32 -3.02 24.39
CA THR A 72 10.80 -4.38 24.28
C THR A 72 11.52 -5.15 23.17
N VAL A 73 12.00 -6.34 23.48
CA VAL A 73 12.64 -7.22 22.50
C VAL A 73 11.62 -8.20 21.94
N SER A 74 11.55 -8.29 20.62
CA SER A 74 10.75 -9.28 19.90
C SER A 74 11.66 -10.28 19.19
N LEU A 75 11.22 -11.55 19.14
CA LEU A 75 11.91 -12.61 18.40
C LEU A 75 11.34 -12.68 16.97
N ILE A 76 12.24 -12.72 16.00
CA ILE A 76 11.91 -12.97 14.61
C ILE A 76 12.06 -14.48 14.39
N GLN A 77 10.94 -15.13 14.02
CA GLN A 77 10.88 -16.55 13.71
C GLN A 77 10.60 -16.71 12.22
N PRO A 78 11.41 -17.46 11.47
CA PRO A 78 11.20 -17.63 10.03
C PRO A 78 9.90 -18.37 9.76
N LEU A 79 9.23 -17.99 8.68
CA LEU A 79 8.04 -18.66 8.18
C LEU A 79 8.36 -19.69 7.09
N ILE A 80 9.50 -19.51 6.41
CA ILE A 80 9.96 -20.36 5.31
C ILE A 80 11.48 -20.52 5.39
N GLU A 81 12.00 -21.54 4.72
CA GLU A 81 13.44 -21.69 4.45
C GLU A 81 13.93 -20.65 3.44
N PRO A 82 15.23 -20.28 3.45
CA PRO A 82 15.81 -19.37 2.47
C PRO A 82 15.60 -19.85 1.04
N LEU A 83 14.93 -19.06 0.20
CA LEU A 83 14.57 -19.44 -1.17
C LEU A 83 15.77 -19.48 -2.13
N TYR A 84 16.80 -18.65 -1.86
CA TYR A 84 17.92 -18.44 -2.77
C TYR A 84 19.29 -18.69 -2.12
N GLY A 85 19.35 -19.52 -1.09
CA GLY A 85 20.59 -19.76 -0.35
C GLY A 85 21.12 -18.51 0.35
N GLY A 86 20.22 -17.61 0.75
CA GLY A 86 20.56 -16.37 1.42
C GLY A 86 21.13 -16.60 2.82
N HIS A 87 22.00 -15.70 3.24
CA HIS A 87 22.60 -15.66 4.58
C HIS A 87 22.13 -14.44 5.35
N SER A 88 21.82 -14.61 6.62
CA SER A 88 21.50 -13.49 7.50
C SER A 88 22.75 -12.67 7.84
N PHE A 89 22.53 -11.41 8.22
CA PHE A 89 23.61 -10.58 8.74
C PHE A 89 24.30 -11.20 9.99
N LEU A 90 23.54 -11.94 10.82
CA LEU A 90 24.10 -12.64 12.00
C LEU A 90 25.09 -13.74 11.58
N GLU A 91 24.79 -14.53 10.55
CA GLU A 91 25.69 -15.56 10.03
C GLU A 91 26.96 -14.97 9.44
N VAL A 92 26.83 -13.86 8.69
CA VAL A 92 27.99 -13.16 8.13
C VAL A 92 28.90 -12.64 9.26
N LEU A 93 28.32 -12.00 10.31
CA LEU A 93 29.09 -11.56 11.46
C LEU A 93 29.72 -12.71 12.25
N ALA A 94 29.00 -13.82 12.43
CA ALA A 94 29.53 -15.03 13.07
C ALA A 94 30.74 -15.57 12.32
N SER A 95 30.65 -15.62 10.98
CA SER A 95 31.76 -16.07 10.11
C SER A 95 32.97 -15.15 10.22
N ILE A 96 32.78 -13.83 10.21
CA ILE A 96 33.86 -12.84 10.41
C ILE A 96 34.51 -13.01 11.79
N ASN A 97 33.74 -13.37 12.82
CA ASN A 97 34.26 -13.62 14.17
C ASN A 97 34.81 -15.04 14.38
N GLY A 98 34.94 -15.84 13.33
CA GLY A 98 35.53 -17.19 13.38
C GLY A 98 34.62 -18.26 14.00
N VAL A 99 33.33 -17.98 14.15
CA VAL A 99 32.32 -18.92 14.67
C VAL A 99 31.26 -19.25 13.59
N GLY A 100 31.67 -19.28 12.34
CA GLY A 100 30.81 -19.65 11.21
C GLY A 100 30.25 -21.07 11.32
N GLY A 101 29.19 -21.35 10.52
CA GLY A 101 28.54 -22.65 10.46
C GLY A 101 27.48 -22.93 11.53
N GLN A 102 27.22 -21.95 12.43
CA GLN A 102 26.08 -22.02 13.36
C GLN A 102 24.80 -21.50 12.65
N SER A 103 23.67 -22.15 12.96
CA SER A 103 22.38 -21.66 12.46
C SER A 103 22.02 -20.33 13.13
N THR A 104 21.19 -19.52 12.46
CA THR A 104 20.67 -18.26 13.04
C THR A 104 19.89 -18.53 14.31
N GLN A 105 19.18 -19.66 14.41
CA GLN A 105 18.48 -20.09 15.63
C GLN A 105 19.46 -20.29 16.78
N ASP A 106 20.56 -21.00 16.55
CA ASP A 106 21.57 -21.26 17.60
C ASP A 106 22.24 -19.98 18.06
N LEU A 107 22.52 -19.06 17.15
CA LEU A 107 23.10 -17.76 17.48
C LEU A 107 22.15 -16.94 18.39
N VAL A 108 20.87 -16.81 18.04
CA VAL A 108 19.88 -16.07 18.83
C VAL A 108 19.62 -16.77 20.16
N LYS A 109 19.33 -18.07 20.16
CA LYS A 109 19.10 -18.87 21.38
C LYS A 109 20.33 -18.85 22.27
N GLY A 110 21.53 -18.95 21.70
CA GLY A 110 22.80 -18.92 22.45
C GLY A 110 23.00 -17.58 23.17
N TYR A 111 22.70 -16.44 22.53
CA TYR A 111 22.75 -15.14 23.20
C TYR A 111 21.77 -15.05 24.38
N TRP A 112 20.51 -15.45 24.18
CA TRP A 112 19.47 -15.37 25.21
C TRP A 112 19.69 -16.39 26.35
N THR A 113 20.31 -17.53 26.05
CA THR A 113 20.77 -18.48 27.08
C THR A 113 21.84 -17.84 27.97
N LYS A 114 22.81 -17.15 27.35
CA LYS A 114 23.82 -16.39 28.13
C LYS A 114 23.19 -15.24 28.92
N ALA A 115 22.19 -14.57 28.34
CA ALA A 115 21.46 -13.50 29.01
C ALA A 115 20.73 -14.03 30.27
N PHE A 116 20.04 -15.17 30.14
CA PHE A 116 19.34 -15.83 31.21
C PHE A 116 20.30 -16.20 32.38
N ASN A 117 21.48 -16.66 32.04
CA ASN A 117 22.54 -17.01 33.03
C ASN A 117 23.32 -15.78 33.54
N GLY A 118 22.92 -14.56 33.20
CA GLY A 118 23.58 -13.33 33.61
C GLY A 118 24.99 -13.12 33.04
N GLN A 119 25.32 -13.79 31.92
CA GLN A 119 26.67 -13.79 31.32
C GLN A 119 26.83 -12.72 30.23
N THR A 120 25.79 -11.97 29.91
CA THR A 120 25.84 -10.87 28.91
C THR A 120 26.26 -9.55 29.57
N LYS A 121 26.82 -8.63 28.77
CA LYS A 121 27.15 -7.26 29.21
C LYS A 121 25.91 -6.52 29.70
N THR A 122 24.84 -6.57 28.91
CA THR A 122 23.53 -6.03 29.30
C THR A 122 22.91 -6.99 30.32
N LYS A 123 22.50 -6.47 31.46
CA LYS A 123 21.75 -7.24 32.45
C LYS A 123 20.26 -7.13 32.10
N TRP A 124 19.67 -8.26 31.75
CA TRP A 124 18.28 -8.37 31.40
C TRP A 124 17.43 -8.86 32.57
N THR A 125 16.28 -8.26 32.78
CA THR A 125 15.24 -8.81 33.63
C THR A 125 14.35 -9.72 32.76
N LEU A 126 14.47 -11.02 32.97
CA LEU A 126 13.73 -12.02 32.18
C LEU A 126 12.66 -12.66 33.06
N GLN A 127 11.42 -12.23 32.87
CA GLN A 127 10.22 -12.64 33.59
C GLN A 127 9.07 -12.90 32.64
N ASP A 128 8.09 -13.67 33.08
CA ASP A 128 6.84 -13.85 32.34
C ASP A 128 5.96 -12.58 32.39
N ARG A 129 4.78 -12.63 31.77
CA ARG A 129 3.84 -11.50 31.73
C ARG A 129 3.32 -11.11 33.11
N GLU A 130 3.34 -12.03 34.07
CA GLU A 130 2.93 -11.83 35.46
C GLU A 130 4.09 -11.40 36.37
N GLY A 131 5.27 -11.18 35.81
CA GLY A 131 6.45 -10.73 36.56
C GLY A 131 7.17 -11.85 37.33
N ARG A 132 6.92 -13.12 37.05
CA ARG A 132 7.57 -14.25 37.72
C ARG A 132 8.82 -14.68 36.96
N PRO A 133 9.93 -15.02 37.69
CA PRO A 133 11.13 -15.51 37.04
C PRO A 133 10.92 -16.90 36.44
N PHE A 134 11.54 -17.18 35.31
CA PHE A 134 11.51 -18.49 34.71
C PHE A 134 12.36 -19.51 35.46
N PRO A 135 11.88 -20.75 35.69
CA PRO A 135 12.62 -21.77 36.40
C PRO A 135 13.82 -22.32 35.64
N THR A 136 13.74 -22.36 34.29
CA THR A 136 14.78 -22.90 33.41
C THR A 136 14.90 -22.11 32.12
N VAL A 137 16.04 -22.23 31.44
CA VAL A 137 16.25 -21.66 30.09
C VAL A 137 15.22 -22.18 29.09
N ASP A 138 14.86 -23.46 29.15
CA ASP A 138 13.90 -24.05 28.22
C ASP A 138 12.47 -23.55 28.47
N ALA A 139 12.10 -23.30 29.72
CA ALA A 139 10.82 -22.67 30.04
C ALA A 139 10.76 -21.23 29.52
N PHE A 140 11.83 -20.47 29.73
CA PHE A 140 11.99 -19.13 29.19
C PHE A 140 11.91 -19.13 27.67
N TRP A 141 12.69 -19.97 26.99
CA TRP A 141 12.74 -20.00 25.52
C TRP A 141 11.40 -20.37 24.90
N ARG A 142 10.71 -21.39 25.42
CA ARG A 142 9.38 -21.78 24.95
C ARG A 142 8.35 -20.66 25.11
N GLN A 143 8.35 -19.98 26.24
CA GLN A 143 7.42 -18.87 26.46
C GLN A 143 7.75 -17.69 25.54
N ALA A 144 9.03 -17.36 25.36
CA ALA A 144 9.47 -16.31 24.46
C ALA A 144 9.05 -16.57 22.98
N LEU A 145 9.14 -17.81 22.52
CA LEU A 145 8.66 -18.22 21.19
C LEU A 145 7.15 -18.13 21.08
N TYR A 146 6.41 -18.55 22.09
CA TYR A 146 4.95 -18.50 22.13
C TYR A 146 4.44 -17.05 22.12
N ASP A 147 5.05 -16.19 22.91
CA ASP A 147 4.67 -14.79 23.02
C ASP A 147 5.14 -13.94 21.83
N GLY A 148 6.23 -14.35 21.16
CA GLY A 148 6.90 -13.60 20.09
C GLY A 148 7.72 -12.41 20.60
N PHE A 149 7.71 -12.13 21.90
CA PHE A 149 8.47 -11.07 22.54
C PHE A 149 8.91 -11.47 23.96
N LEU A 150 9.88 -10.75 24.48
CA LEU A 150 10.39 -10.95 25.84
C LEU A 150 9.72 -9.94 26.78
N ALA A 151 8.81 -10.42 27.60
CA ALA A 151 8.19 -9.61 28.65
C ALA A 151 9.27 -9.03 29.58
N SER A 152 9.01 -7.89 30.19
CA SER A 152 9.92 -7.20 31.12
C SER A 152 11.25 -6.69 30.54
N THR A 153 11.42 -6.65 29.22
CA THR A 153 12.59 -6.05 28.57
C THR A 153 12.39 -4.58 28.19
N SER A 154 11.17 -4.04 28.33
CA SER A 154 10.89 -2.63 28.11
C SER A 154 11.70 -1.74 29.03
N LEU A 155 12.06 -0.56 28.54
CA LEU A 155 12.75 0.45 29.35
C LEU A 155 11.80 0.97 30.44
N LEU A 156 12.34 1.19 31.62
CA LEU A 156 11.58 1.84 32.68
C LEU A 156 11.17 3.26 32.23
N THR A 157 9.91 3.60 32.46
CA THR A 157 9.44 4.97 32.25
C THR A 157 10.13 5.91 33.20
N GLY A 158 11.05 6.71 32.69
CA GLY A 158 11.66 7.79 33.48
C GLY A 158 10.68 8.96 33.63
N ALA A 159 10.77 9.67 34.74
CA ALA A 159 10.10 10.96 34.83
C ALA A 159 10.70 11.88 33.75
N VAL A 160 9.87 12.30 32.78
CA VAL A 160 10.28 13.33 31.83
C VAL A 160 10.38 14.63 32.62
N PRO A 161 11.58 15.21 32.78
CA PRO A 161 11.68 16.52 33.43
C PRO A 161 10.88 17.48 32.56
N THR A 162 9.89 18.15 33.15
CA THR A 162 9.19 19.24 32.47
C THR A 162 10.25 20.23 32.02
N PRO A 163 10.43 20.46 30.69
CA PRO A 163 11.42 21.43 30.25
C PRO A 163 11.06 22.76 30.93
N ALA A 164 12.02 23.38 31.60
CA ALA A 164 11.86 24.77 32.00
C ALA A 164 11.40 25.54 30.76
N ALA A 165 10.33 26.35 30.90
CA ALA A 165 9.87 27.18 29.81
C ALA A 165 11.12 27.84 29.17
N PRO A 166 11.28 27.79 27.84
CA PRO A 166 12.44 28.39 27.21
C PRO A 166 12.55 29.83 27.67
N ALA A 167 13.66 30.15 28.34
CA ALA A 167 13.88 31.47 28.93
C ALA A 167 13.93 32.58 27.87
N THR A 168 14.02 32.20 26.62
CA THR A 168 13.99 33.10 25.46
C THR A 168 13.03 32.52 24.41
N PRO A 169 12.08 33.30 23.86
CA PRO A 169 11.34 32.86 22.69
C PRO A 169 12.34 32.47 21.60
N LEU A 170 12.15 31.27 21.03
CA LEU A 170 12.93 30.90 19.83
C LEU A 170 12.72 32.00 18.80
N SER A 171 13.73 32.82 18.58
CA SER A 171 13.76 33.75 17.46
C SER A 171 13.93 32.91 16.21
N LEU A 172 12.80 32.50 15.61
CA LEU A 172 12.80 31.90 14.29
C LEU A 172 13.21 33.00 13.31
N THR A 173 14.47 33.05 12.95
CA THR A 173 14.89 33.83 11.79
C THR A 173 14.19 33.23 10.58
N PRO A 174 13.35 33.96 9.86
CA PRO A 174 12.76 33.44 8.63
C PRO A 174 13.88 32.94 7.71
N PRO A 175 13.69 31.80 7.05
CA PRO A 175 14.66 31.38 6.05
C PRO A 175 14.83 32.50 5.01
N PRO A 176 16.02 32.69 4.45
CA PRO A 176 16.23 33.68 3.40
C PRO A 176 15.25 33.40 2.27
N ALA A 177 14.72 34.49 1.65
CA ALA A 177 13.83 34.36 0.50
C ALA A 177 14.57 33.57 -0.60
N MET A 178 14.00 32.44 -0.98
CA MET A 178 14.55 31.61 -2.03
C MET A 178 14.17 32.18 -3.40
N THR A 179 15.09 32.15 -4.35
CA THR A 179 14.83 32.52 -5.73
C THR A 179 14.50 31.28 -6.55
N GLY A 180 13.62 31.39 -7.55
CA GLY A 180 13.17 30.25 -8.35
C GLY A 180 12.09 29.41 -7.65
N LEU A 181 11.86 28.22 -8.17
CA LEU A 181 10.91 27.27 -7.57
C LEU A 181 11.55 26.53 -6.39
N GLU A 182 10.70 26.03 -5.51
CA GLU A 182 11.11 25.09 -4.46
C GLU A 182 10.98 23.65 -4.93
N ILE A 183 11.90 22.79 -4.52
CA ILE A 183 11.82 21.34 -4.74
C ILE A 183 11.65 20.60 -3.42
N ILE A 184 10.75 19.63 -3.41
CA ILE A 184 10.55 18.70 -2.30
C ILE A 184 10.87 17.30 -2.79
N PHE A 185 11.81 16.65 -2.11
CA PHE A 185 12.18 15.27 -2.36
C PHE A 185 11.46 14.35 -1.38
N GLN A 186 10.77 13.32 -1.88
CA GLN A 186 10.07 12.34 -1.06
C GLN A 186 10.40 10.92 -1.53
N PRO A 187 10.46 9.92 -0.64
CA PRO A 187 10.43 8.54 -1.08
C PRO A 187 9.08 8.24 -1.74
N ASP A 188 9.09 7.36 -2.75
CA ASP A 188 7.84 6.88 -3.33
C ASP A 188 7.00 6.16 -2.28
N PRO A 189 5.66 6.33 -2.24
CA PRO A 189 4.83 5.72 -1.22
C PRO A 189 4.84 4.19 -1.22
N TYR A 190 5.28 3.54 -2.30
CA TYR A 190 5.24 2.09 -2.44
C TYR A 190 6.61 1.45 -2.69
N ILE A 191 7.36 1.95 -3.65
CA ILE A 191 8.69 1.42 -3.95
C ILE A 191 9.80 2.04 -3.09
N LEU A 192 9.44 3.04 -2.26
CA LEU A 192 10.31 3.75 -1.32
C LEU A 192 11.52 4.39 -2.03
N ASP A 193 12.72 4.03 -1.61
CA ASP A 193 13.99 4.45 -2.20
C ASP A 193 14.42 3.57 -3.40
N GLY A 194 13.52 2.72 -3.90
CA GLY A 194 13.76 1.77 -4.98
C GLY A 194 14.05 0.34 -4.50
N ARG A 195 14.09 0.09 -3.19
CA ARG A 195 14.27 -1.28 -2.65
C ARG A 195 13.15 -2.23 -3.07
N ASN A 196 11.94 -1.72 -3.28
CA ASN A 196 10.78 -2.48 -3.73
C ASN A 196 10.53 -2.37 -5.24
N ALA A 197 11.45 -1.83 -6.03
CA ALA A 197 11.24 -1.58 -7.46
C ALA A 197 10.95 -2.85 -8.27
N ASN A 198 11.45 -4.02 -7.86
CA ASN A 198 11.17 -5.29 -8.54
C ASN A 198 9.82 -5.91 -8.15
N ASN A 199 9.02 -5.26 -7.32
CA ASN A 199 7.70 -5.76 -6.93
C ASN A 199 6.62 -5.20 -7.88
N GLY A 200 6.11 -6.06 -8.78
CA GLY A 200 5.09 -5.68 -9.77
C GLY A 200 3.77 -5.26 -9.14
N TRP A 201 3.39 -5.82 -8.00
CA TRP A 201 2.19 -5.39 -7.28
C TRP A 201 2.30 -3.93 -6.83
N LEU A 202 3.46 -3.53 -6.29
CA LEU A 202 3.69 -2.17 -5.82
C LEU A 202 3.89 -1.18 -6.98
N GLN A 203 4.52 -1.61 -8.10
CA GLN A 203 4.63 -0.79 -9.30
C GLN A 203 3.27 -0.46 -9.92
N GLU A 204 2.35 -1.42 -9.93
CA GLU A 204 1.01 -1.24 -10.52
C GLU A 204 -0.01 -0.66 -9.52
N THR A 205 0.29 -0.64 -8.21
CA THR A 205 -0.57 0.02 -7.22
C THR A 205 -0.62 1.52 -7.50
N PRO A 206 -1.83 2.09 -7.74
CA PRO A 206 -1.94 3.51 -8.10
C PRO A 206 -1.55 4.41 -6.94
N LYS A 207 -0.87 5.51 -7.24
CA LYS A 207 -0.51 6.52 -6.23
C LYS A 207 -1.77 7.10 -5.56
N PRO A 208 -1.73 7.44 -4.27
CA PRO A 208 -2.93 7.80 -3.51
C PRO A 208 -3.77 8.93 -4.12
N LEU A 209 -3.12 9.96 -4.63
CA LEU A 209 -3.78 11.16 -5.14
C LEU A 209 -3.89 11.20 -6.67
N SER A 210 -2.80 10.97 -7.39
CA SER A 210 -2.74 11.08 -8.85
C SER A 210 -3.23 9.83 -9.59
N LYS A 211 -3.30 8.69 -8.91
CA LYS A 211 -3.59 7.38 -9.51
C LYS A 211 -2.59 6.91 -10.57
N VAL A 212 -1.46 7.59 -10.69
CA VAL A 212 -0.37 7.18 -11.58
C VAL A 212 0.25 5.88 -11.12
N THR A 213 0.61 5.02 -12.06
CA THR A 213 1.32 3.76 -11.86
C THR A 213 2.57 3.70 -12.72
N TRP A 214 3.51 2.84 -12.37
CA TRP A 214 4.70 2.51 -13.17
C TRP A 214 5.69 3.65 -13.41
N ASP A 215 5.50 4.83 -12.80
CA ASP A 215 6.40 5.97 -12.99
C ASP A 215 6.48 6.90 -11.78
N ALA A 216 7.57 7.66 -11.75
CA ALA A 216 7.66 8.90 -11.01
C ALA A 216 7.29 10.08 -11.94
N ILE A 217 6.72 11.11 -11.34
CA ILE A 217 6.31 12.36 -11.99
C ILE A 217 6.68 13.55 -11.11
N ALA A 218 6.79 14.72 -11.70
CA ALA A 218 6.94 15.99 -10.99
C ALA A 218 5.56 16.55 -10.71
N TYR A 219 5.11 16.49 -9.46
CA TYR A 219 3.87 17.14 -9.04
C TYR A 219 4.08 18.63 -8.91
N VAL A 220 3.20 19.38 -9.51
CA VAL A 220 3.16 20.85 -9.44
C VAL A 220 1.72 21.30 -9.26
N SER A 221 1.51 22.57 -8.84
CA SER A 221 0.16 23.13 -8.82
C SER A 221 -0.44 23.20 -10.24
N PRO A 222 -1.78 23.18 -10.37
CA PRO A 222 -2.44 23.38 -11.67
C PRO A 222 -1.96 24.65 -12.38
N ARG A 223 -1.81 25.77 -11.65
CA ARG A 223 -1.31 27.04 -12.19
C ARG A 223 0.14 26.93 -12.68
N THR A 224 1.00 26.22 -11.95
CA THR A 224 2.38 25.99 -12.39
C THR A 224 2.40 25.11 -13.63
N ALA A 225 1.55 24.06 -13.71
CA ALA A 225 1.44 23.18 -14.87
C ALA A 225 0.98 23.89 -16.15
N GLU A 226 0.08 24.86 -16.03
CA GLU A 226 -0.40 25.68 -17.16
C GLU A 226 0.73 26.41 -17.88
N ARG A 227 1.77 26.83 -17.16
CA ARG A 227 2.96 27.46 -17.76
C ARG A 227 3.72 26.54 -18.74
N PHE A 228 3.51 25.24 -18.62
CA PHE A 228 4.11 24.19 -19.45
C PHE A 228 3.09 23.53 -20.40
N GLY A 229 1.94 24.18 -20.65
CA GLY A 229 0.92 23.70 -21.58
C GLY A 229 0.07 22.52 -21.09
N VAL A 230 0.10 22.19 -19.79
CA VAL A 230 -0.78 21.17 -19.19
C VAL A 230 -2.04 21.86 -18.67
N MET A 231 -3.04 21.94 -19.54
CA MET A 231 -4.22 22.83 -19.39
C MET A 231 -5.37 22.26 -18.54
N SER A 232 -5.37 20.98 -18.13
CA SER A 232 -6.55 20.44 -17.44
C SER A 232 -6.22 19.27 -16.54
N PHE A 233 -6.36 19.47 -15.24
CA PHE A 233 -6.36 18.41 -14.25
C PHE A 233 -7.53 17.43 -14.42
N GLN A 234 -8.72 17.90 -14.81
CA GLN A 234 -9.93 17.08 -14.91
C GLN A 234 -9.88 16.05 -16.07
N ARG A 235 -8.95 16.22 -16.99
CA ARG A 235 -8.71 15.31 -18.13
C ARG A 235 -7.31 14.71 -18.12
N SER A 236 -6.55 14.81 -17.02
CA SER A 236 -5.27 14.15 -16.88
C SER A 236 -5.50 12.65 -16.65
N GLY A 237 -5.80 11.95 -17.73
CA GLY A 237 -5.81 10.50 -17.81
C GLY A 237 -4.51 10.00 -18.42
N ASN A 238 -4.58 8.80 -18.99
CA ASN A 238 -3.48 8.23 -19.76
C ASN A 238 -3.15 9.13 -20.95
N GLY A 239 -1.88 9.42 -21.14
CA GLY A 239 -1.45 10.21 -22.27
C GLY A 239 -0.02 10.74 -22.19
N ASP A 240 0.39 11.34 -23.28
CA ASP A 240 1.70 11.96 -23.45
C ASP A 240 1.74 13.33 -22.75
N LEU A 241 2.43 13.40 -21.63
CA LEU A 241 2.66 14.64 -20.90
C LEU A 241 3.98 15.29 -21.31
N PRO A 242 4.08 16.65 -21.26
CA PRO A 242 5.33 17.34 -21.49
C PRO A 242 6.43 16.87 -20.52
N LEU A 243 7.63 16.63 -21.06
CA LEU A 243 8.83 16.47 -20.27
C LEU A 243 9.46 17.83 -20.02
N VAL A 244 9.79 18.11 -18.77
CA VAL A 244 10.61 19.24 -18.37
C VAL A 244 11.98 18.78 -17.91
N GLU A 245 12.99 19.60 -18.14
CA GLU A 245 14.29 19.47 -17.51
C GLU A 245 14.29 20.25 -16.21
N ILE A 246 14.46 19.53 -15.10
CA ILE A 246 14.65 20.10 -13.76
C ILE A 246 16.14 20.42 -13.63
N GLN A 247 16.47 21.70 -13.47
CA GLN A 247 17.85 22.14 -13.19
C GLN A 247 17.95 22.57 -11.72
N TYR A 248 18.89 21.95 -11.01
CA TYR A 248 19.10 22.22 -9.60
C TYR A 248 20.56 22.03 -9.21
N ARG A 249 21.19 23.06 -8.64
CA ARG A 249 22.60 23.07 -8.20
C ARG A 249 23.58 22.51 -9.25
N GLY A 250 23.41 22.91 -10.51
CA GLY A 250 24.24 22.47 -11.64
C GLY A 250 23.98 21.03 -12.11
N ARG A 251 22.95 20.36 -11.59
CA ARG A 251 22.51 19.03 -11.99
C ARG A 251 21.21 19.12 -12.77
N LYS A 252 20.94 18.09 -13.56
CA LYS A 252 19.78 18.05 -14.45
C LYS A 252 19.12 16.69 -14.42
N ALA A 253 17.77 16.67 -14.47
CA ALA A 253 16.98 15.46 -14.69
C ALA A 253 15.74 15.81 -15.51
N LYS A 254 15.28 14.89 -16.37
CA LYS A 254 14.02 15.05 -17.12
C LYS A 254 12.89 14.36 -16.39
N MET A 255 11.72 15.02 -16.30
CA MET A 255 10.54 14.46 -15.64
C MET A 255 9.26 14.94 -16.31
N ALA A 256 8.25 14.07 -16.40
CA ALA A 256 6.91 14.48 -16.82
C ALA A 256 6.23 15.29 -15.71
N ILE A 257 5.56 16.37 -16.07
CA ILE A 257 4.80 17.22 -15.15
C ILE A 257 3.38 16.64 -14.96
N TRP A 258 2.92 16.64 -13.71
CA TRP A 258 1.54 16.29 -13.35
C TRP A 258 0.92 17.39 -12.49
N PRO A 259 -0.20 18.00 -12.93
CA PRO A 259 -0.94 18.95 -12.11
C PRO A 259 -1.62 18.20 -10.97
N LEU A 260 -1.27 18.52 -9.73
CA LEU A 260 -1.86 17.93 -8.54
C LEU A 260 -2.58 19.02 -7.73
N PRO A 261 -3.92 18.98 -7.63
CA PRO A 261 -4.66 19.96 -6.83
C PRO A 261 -4.20 19.98 -5.37
N GLY A 262 -4.12 21.19 -4.81
CA GLY A 262 -3.63 21.41 -3.45
C GLY A 262 -2.10 21.48 -3.32
N THR A 263 -1.34 21.28 -4.38
CA THR A 263 0.09 21.61 -4.39
C THR A 263 0.25 23.13 -4.40
N ALA A 264 1.15 23.65 -3.58
CA ALA A 264 1.45 25.09 -3.57
C ALA A 264 2.05 25.56 -4.91
N ASP A 265 1.76 26.80 -5.30
CA ASP A 265 2.37 27.41 -6.48
C ASP A 265 3.89 27.50 -6.29
N ASP A 266 4.61 27.38 -7.39
CA ASP A 266 6.07 27.42 -7.43
C ASP A 266 6.80 26.34 -6.60
N VAL A 267 6.10 25.24 -6.28
CA VAL A 267 6.66 24.05 -5.65
C VAL A 267 6.62 22.87 -6.61
N VAL A 268 7.72 22.11 -6.66
CA VAL A 268 7.87 20.87 -7.42
C VAL A 268 8.10 19.73 -6.44
N VAL A 269 7.18 18.78 -6.36
CA VAL A 269 7.33 17.58 -5.51
C VAL A 269 7.75 16.41 -6.38
N VAL A 270 8.86 15.76 -6.04
CA VAL A 270 9.42 14.62 -6.77
C VAL A 270 9.66 13.42 -5.88
N HIS A 271 9.44 12.21 -6.40
CA HIS A 271 9.60 10.97 -5.67
C HIS A 271 10.85 10.20 -6.10
N PHE A 272 11.58 9.67 -5.12
CA PHE A 272 12.70 8.76 -5.35
C PHE A 272 12.24 7.34 -5.72
N GLY A 273 13.20 6.49 -6.07
CA GLY A 273 13.03 5.05 -6.18
C GLY A 273 12.94 4.50 -7.60
N TYR A 274 12.63 5.36 -8.57
CA TYR A 274 12.58 5.01 -9.99
C TYR A 274 13.93 5.25 -10.69
N GLY A 275 14.06 4.73 -11.91
CA GLY A 275 15.28 4.88 -12.73
C GLY A 275 16.40 3.93 -12.32
N ARG A 276 16.07 2.79 -11.69
CA ARG A 276 17.01 1.73 -11.36
C ARG A 276 17.60 1.10 -12.63
N THR A 277 18.87 0.78 -12.60
CA THR A 277 19.56 0.09 -13.70
C THR A 277 19.67 -1.42 -13.48
N ARG A 278 19.61 -1.84 -12.20
CA ARG A 278 19.64 -3.24 -11.77
C ARG A 278 18.60 -3.48 -10.68
N ALA A 279 17.36 -3.75 -11.07
CA ALA A 279 16.25 -4.01 -10.16
C ALA A 279 15.37 -5.16 -10.68
N GLY A 280 15.98 -6.19 -11.26
CA GLY A 280 15.29 -7.35 -11.78
C GLY A 280 14.43 -7.04 -13.01
N ARG A 281 13.50 -7.94 -13.32
CA ARG A 281 12.69 -7.90 -14.56
C ARG A 281 11.64 -6.79 -14.56
N VAL A 282 11.15 -6.39 -13.38
CA VAL A 282 10.03 -5.46 -13.23
C VAL A 282 10.52 -4.02 -13.08
N GLY A 283 11.56 -3.79 -12.27
CA GLY A 283 11.97 -2.44 -11.86
C GLY A 283 13.08 -1.81 -12.70
N THR A 284 13.77 -2.59 -13.54
CA THR A 284 14.91 -2.08 -14.33
C THR A 284 14.44 -1.13 -15.41
N LYS A 285 15.01 0.09 -15.46
CA LYS A 285 14.74 1.16 -16.44
C LYS A 285 13.29 1.69 -16.42
N VAL A 286 12.59 1.56 -15.27
CA VAL A 286 11.28 2.17 -15.07
C VAL A 286 11.47 3.57 -14.47
N GLY A 287 10.91 4.59 -15.11
CA GLY A 287 11.01 5.99 -14.67
C GLY A 287 12.41 6.58 -14.69
N GLN A 288 12.65 7.60 -13.87
CA GLN A 288 13.89 8.40 -13.84
C GLN A 288 14.53 8.40 -12.45
N ASN A 289 15.87 8.39 -12.41
CA ASN A 289 16.62 8.47 -11.15
C ASN A 289 16.77 9.92 -10.68
N LEU A 290 16.06 10.28 -9.62
CA LEU A 290 16.11 11.61 -9.02
C LEU A 290 17.11 11.76 -7.85
N PHE A 291 17.73 10.67 -7.39
CA PHE A 291 18.84 10.78 -6.46
C PHE A 291 20.02 11.55 -7.05
N THR A 292 20.12 11.62 -8.38
CA THR A 292 21.13 12.43 -9.08
C THR A 292 20.99 13.93 -8.86
N LEU A 293 19.83 14.40 -8.42
CA LEU A 293 19.59 15.80 -8.06
C LEU A 293 19.86 16.07 -6.57
N ARG A 294 19.56 15.09 -5.70
CA ARG A 294 19.63 15.24 -4.24
C ARG A 294 21.04 15.48 -3.76
N THR A 295 21.23 16.45 -2.84
CA THR A 295 22.51 16.77 -2.23
C THR A 295 22.50 16.52 -0.71
N SER A 296 23.67 16.32 -0.10
CA SER A 296 23.82 16.13 1.35
C SER A 296 23.43 17.37 2.16
N ALA A 297 23.60 18.56 1.59
CA ALA A 297 23.24 19.83 2.23
C ALA A 297 21.72 20.09 2.26
N ALA A 298 20.97 19.50 1.31
CA ALA A 298 19.53 19.67 1.19
C ALA A 298 18.87 18.34 0.80
N PRO A 299 18.73 17.41 1.76
CA PRO A 299 18.28 16.04 1.45
C PRO A 299 16.76 15.92 1.20
N TRP A 300 15.96 16.90 1.64
CA TRP A 300 14.51 16.80 1.61
C TRP A 300 13.80 17.93 0.88
N PHE A 301 14.32 19.17 0.96
CA PHE A 301 13.75 20.31 0.26
C PHE A 301 14.82 21.40 0.09
N ASP A 302 14.62 22.24 -0.93
CA ASP A 302 15.48 23.42 -1.20
C ASP A 302 14.79 24.35 -2.21
N GLY A 303 15.33 25.54 -2.38
CA GLY A 303 14.95 26.48 -3.43
C GLY A 303 15.97 26.55 -4.57
N GLY A 304 15.70 27.45 -5.52
CA GLY A 304 16.60 27.69 -6.65
C GLY A 304 16.51 26.64 -7.75
N VAL A 305 15.35 26.03 -7.91
CA VAL A 305 15.07 25.09 -9.01
C VAL A 305 14.53 25.85 -10.21
N GLU A 306 14.96 25.46 -11.38
CA GLU A 306 14.43 25.92 -12.66
C GLU A 306 13.83 24.75 -13.44
N LEU A 307 12.71 24.99 -14.09
CA LEU A 307 12.07 24.04 -15.01
C LEU A 307 12.17 24.59 -16.43
N HIS A 308 12.69 23.79 -17.35
CA HIS A 308 12.82 24.15 -18.76
C HIS A 308 12.03 23.18 -19.63
N GLU A 309 11.28 23.69 -20.59
CA GLU A 309 10.62 22.88 -21.60
C GLU A 309 11.65 22.14 -22.46
N THR A 310 11.43 20.86 -22.69
CA THR A 310 12.28 20.05 -23.56
C THR A 310 11.71 19.91 -24.97
N GLY A 311 10.42 20.20 -25.17
CA GLY A 311 9.68 19.87 -26.39
C GLY A 311 9.36 18.37 -26.54
N GLU A 312 9.87 17.53 -25.65
CA GLU A 312 9.61 16.08 -25.63
C GLU A 312 8.34 15.76 -24.83
N LYS A 313 7.75 14.62 -25.12
CA LYS A 313 6.60 14.08 -24.36
C LYS A 313 6.91 12.69 -23.85
N TYR A 314 6.24 12.31 -22.77
CA TYR A 314 6.39 11.01 -22.15
C TYR A 314 5.04 10.45 -21.73
N LEU A 315 4.79 9.18 -22.06
CA LEU A 315 3.56 8.49 -21.68
C LEU A 315 3.51 8.26 -20.18
N ILE A 316 2.51 8.85 -19.53
CA ILE A 316 2.13 8.57 -18.14
C ILE A 316 0.79 7.83 -18.13
N VAL A 317 0.67 6.85 -17.24
CA VAL A 317 -0.53 6.04 -17.11
C VAL A 317 -1.11 6.14 -15.69
N SER A 318 -2.44 6.27 -15.64
CA SER A 318 -3.23 6.41 -14.41
C SER A 318 -4.41 5.44 -14.46
N THR A 319 -4.82 4.93 -13.31
CA THR A 319 -5.99 4.06 -13.20
C THR A 319 -7.31 4.83 -13.11
N GLN A 320 -7.27 6.16 -13.02
CA GLN A 320 -8.44 7.02 -12.98
C GLN A 320 -8.24 8.19 -13.94
N ASN A 321 -9.23 8.42 -14.82
CA ASN A 321 -9.16 9.44 -15.87
C ASN A 321 -10.03 10.66 -15.57
N HIS A 322 -10.83 10.64 -14.50
CA HIS A 322 -11.75 11.70 -14.16
C HIS A 322 -11.83 11.85 -12.63
N PHE A 323 -11.62 13.06 -12.13
CA PHE A 323 -11.45 13.33 -10.70
C PHE A 323 -12.51 14.28 -10.12
N ALA A 324 -13.52 14.69 -10.90
CA ALA A 324 -14.63 15.53 -10.43
C ALA A 324 -15.88 14.69 -10.15
N MET A 325 -16.63 15.06 -9.15
CA MET A 325 -17.92 14.42 -8.81
C MET A 325 -19.09 14.94 -9.67
N GLU A 326 -18.95 16.10 -10.30
CA GLU A 326 -19.95 16.72 -11.19
C GLU A 326 -21.35 16.84 -10.58
N GLY A 327 -21.41 17.12 -9.28
CA GLY A 327 -22.67 17.29 -8.55
C GLY A 327 -23.45 16.01 -8.24
N ARG A 328 -22.87 14.81 -8.55
CA ARG A 328 -23.56 13.51 -8.36
C ARG A 328 -23.38 12.89 -6.98
N ALA A 329 -22.52 13.44 -6.13
CA ALA A 329 -22.22 12.98 -4.78
C ALA A 329 -21.97 11.46 -4.65
N PRO A 330 -21.10 10.81 -5.48
CA PRO A 330 -20.73 9.42 -5.26
C PRO A 330 -20.07 9.23 -3.90
N VAL A 331 -19.32 10.22 -3.43
CA VAL A 331 -18.91 10.38 -2.04
C VAL A 331 -19.81 11.41 -1.37
N ARG A 332 -20.58 10.99 -0.39
CA ARG A 332 -21.44 11.90 0.38
C ARG A 332 -20.63 12.54 1.50
N VAL A 333 -20.63 13.85 1.54
CA VAL A 333 -19.90 14.67 2.51
C VAL A 333 -20.84 15.68 3.11
N VAL A 334 -20.88 15.78 4.44
CA VAL A 334 -21.70 16.73 5.18
C VAL A 334 -20.84 17.46 6.21
N GLU A 335 -21.18 18.71 6.52
CA GLU A 335 -20.56 19.42 7.63
C GLU A 335 -21.13 18.91 8.97
N ALA A 336 -20.29 18.85 10.00
CA ALA A 336 -20.68 18.32 11.32
C ALA A 336 -21.86 19.09 11.94
N GLU A 337 -21.91 20.41 11.75
CA GLU A 337 -22.99 21.26 12.24
C GLU A 337 -24.33 20.97 11.52
N GLU A 338 -24.28 20.75 10.21
CA GLU A 338 -25.43 20.37 9.40
C GLU A 338 -25.96 18.98 9.81
N PHE A 339 -25.08 18.01 9.92
CA PHE A 339 -25.43 16.65 10.34
C PHE A 339 -26.02 16.61 11.74
N ALA A 340 -25.53 17.43 12.67
CA ALA A 340 -26.07 17.54 14.02
C ALA A 340 -27.51 18.13 14.05
N LYS A 341 -27.84 19.00 13.09
CA LYS A 341 -29.17 19.58 12.95
C LYS A 341 -30.15 18.69 12.18
N ASN A 342 -29.63 17.96 11.18
CA ASN A 342 -30.43 17.12 10.28
C ASN A 342 -29.71 15.78 10.04
N ALA A 343 -30.09 14.76 10.80
CA ALA A 343 -29.54 13.40 10.64
C ALA A 343 -29.79 12.80 9.23
N LYS A 344 -30.79 13.31 8.48
CA LYS A 344 -31.11 12.87 7.12
C LYS A 344 -30.30 13.59 6.03
N ALA A 345 -29.46 14.56 6.37
CA ALA A 345 -28.66 15.33 5.41
C ALA A 345 -27.86 14.44 4.45
N VAL A 346 -27.34 13.29 4.93
CA VAL A 346 -26.64 12.32 4.09
C VAL A 346 -27.57 11.67 3.06
N ALA A 347 -28.79 11.33 3.43
CA ALA A 347 -29.76 10.73 2.50
C ALA A 347 -30.19 11.74 1.42
N GLU A 348 -30.38 12.99 1.80
CA GLU A 348 -30.81 14.09 0.93
C GLU A 348 -29.78 14.46 -0.16
N LEU A 349 -28.50 14.15 0.04
CA LEU A 349 -27.45 14.33 -0.99
C LEU A 349 -27.57 13.36 -2.16
N GLY A 350 -28.28 12.26 -2.02
CA GLY A 350 -28.43 11.25 -3.05
C GLY A 350 -29.75 11.37 -3.81
N ALA A 351 -29.81 10.71 -4.97
CA ALA A 351 -31.07 10.51 -5.66
C ALA A 351 -31.97 9.53 -4.89
N GLU A 352 -33.28 9.62 -5.11
CA GLU A 352 -34.26 8.75 -4.47
C GLU A 352 -34.03 7.27 -4.85
N ARG A 353 -34.04 6.42 -3.83
CA ARG A 353 -33.92 4.98 -4.03
C ARG A 353 -35.26 4.39 -4.41
N PRO A 354 -35.35 3.60 -5.54
CA PRO A 354 -36.56 2.90 -5.89
C PRO A 354 -37.03 1.95 -4.77
N GLY A 355 -38.33 1.93 -4.50
CA GLY A 355 -38.91 0.98 -3.56
C GLY A 355 -38.78 -0.47 -4.01
N PRO A 356 -38.92 -1.45 -3.11
CA PRO A 356 -38.79 -2.87 -3.42
C PRO A 356 -39.81 -3.35 -4.44
N GLU A 357 -40.97 -2.70 -4.53
CA GLU A 357 -42.06 -3.00 -5.46
C GLU A 357 -41.71 -2.69 -6.91
N VAL A 358 -40.68 -1.87 -7.17
CA VAL A 358 -40.25 -1.51 -8.53
C VAL A 358 -39.34 -2.56 -9.17
N SER A 359 -38.86 -3.56 -8.38
CA SER A 359 -37.95 -4.58 -8.87
C SER A 359 -38.68 -5.68 -9.65
N LEU A 360 -38.09 -6.12 -10.78
CA LEU A 360 -38.50 -7.30 -11.53
C LEU A 360 -37.89 -8.60 -10.96
N TYR A 361 -36.95 -8.50 -10.04
CA TYR A 361 -36.33 -9.64 -9.39
C TYR A 361 -37.25 -10.13 -8.26
N LYS A 362 -37.37 -11.45 -8.15
CA LYS A 362 -38.05 -12.05 -7.01
C LYS A 362 -37.21 -11.88 -5.76
N PRO A 363 -37.83 -11.54 -4.61
CA PRO A 363 -37.10 -11.52 -3.34
C PRO A 363 -36.45 -12.88 -3.05
N PHE A 364 -35.19 -12.85 -2.63
CA PHE A 364 -34.50 -14.07 -2.21
C PHE A 364 -34.49 -14.13 -0.67
N GLU A 365 -34.86 -15.29 -0.13
CA GLU A 365 -34.84 -15.53 1.31
C GLU A 365 -33.53 -16.19 1.73
N TYR A 366 -32.85 -15.58 2.69
CA TYR A 366 -31.58 -16.06 3.23
C TYR A 366 -31.82 -16.74 4.56
N ASN A 367 -31.90 -18.07 4.57
CA ASN A 367 -32.11 -18.90 5.76
C ASN A 367 -30.83 -19.22 6.54
N GLY A 368 -29.67 -18.84 6.00
CA GLY A 368 -28.35 -18.99 6.60
C GLY A 368 -27.67 -17.65 6.76
N HIS A 369 -26.40 -17.60 6.39
CA HIS A 369 -25.63 -16.34 6.38
C HIS A 369 -26.07 -15.41 5.25
N LYS A 370 -25.91 -14.12 5.48
CA LYS A 370 -26.12 -13.06 4.51
C LYS A 370 -24.94 -12.08 4.57
N TRP A 371 -23.95 -12.29 3.72
CA TRP A 371 -22.72 -11.52 3.79
C TRP A 371 -22.87 -10.10 3.28
N GLY A 372 -22.25 -9.15 3.98
CA GLY A 372 -22.23 -7.74 3.58
C GLY A 372 -20.99 -7.01 4.06
N MET A 373 -20.82 -5.79 3.56
CA MET A 373 -19.66 -4.94 3.88
C MET A 373 -20.11 -3.50 4.12
N ALA A 374 -19.48 -2.83 5.06
CA ALA A 374 -19.57 -1.39 5.28
C ALA A 374 -18.18 -0.76 5.23
N ILE A 375 -18.07 0.42 4.60
CA ILE A 375 -16.81 1.16 4.44
C ILE A 375 -16.99 2.56 5.00
N ASP A 376 -16.22 2.92 6.04
CA ASP A 376 -16.27 4.25 6.64
C ASP A 376 -15.33 5.21 5.90
N LEU A 377 -15.91 6.22 5.23
CA LEU A 377 -15.16 7.22 4.48
C LEU A 377 -14.53 8.29 5.38
N ASN A 378 -14.93 8.40 6.65
CA ASN A 378 -14.21 9.20 7.63
C ASN A 378 -12.86 8.58 7.99
N ALA A 379 -12.84 7.27 8.18
CA ALA A 379 -11.64 6.53 8.55
C ALA A 379 -10.70 6.29 7.34
N CYS A 380 -11.26 6.14 6.14
CA CYS A 380 -10.46 5.83 4.95
C CYS A 380 -9.49 6.96 4.58
N THR A 381 -8.19 6.65 4.55
CA THR A 381 -7.10 7.59 4.18
C THR A 381 -6.69 7.52 2.70
N GLY A 382 -7.27 6.61 1.91
CA GLY A 382 -6.90 6.42 0.50
C GLY A 382 -5.51 5.82 0.26
N CYS A 383 -4.91 5.16 1.25
CA CYS A 383 -3.54 4.63 1.18
C CYS A 383 -3.32 3.48 0.17
N ASN A 384 -4.39 2.89 -0.37
CA ASN A 384 -4.38 1.78 -1.34
C ASN A 384 -3.80 0.43 -0.84
N ALA A 385 -3.49 0.28 0.45
CA ALA A 385 -3.03 -1.00 1.02
C ALA A 385 -4.01 -2.16 0.73
N CYS A 386 -5.32 -1.88 0.74
CA CYS A 386 -6.37 -2.85 0.42
C CYS A 386 -6.30 -3.35 -1.03
N ILE A 387 -5.82 -2.54 -1.99
CA ILE A 387 -5.60 -2.95 -3.38
C ILE A 387 -4.49 -4.01 -3.42
N THR A 388 -3.33 -3.69 -2.85
CA THR A 388 -2.16 -4.61 -2.83
C THR A 388 -2.51 -5.93 -2.13
N ALA A 389 -3.17 -5.88 -0.96
CA ALA A 389 -3.60 -7.08 -0.25
C ALA A 389 -4.60 -7.92 -1.06
N CYS A 390 -5.54 -7.28 -1.76
CA CYS A 390 -6.50 -7.97 -2.62
C CYS A 390 -5.79 -8.66 -3.80
N VAL A 391 -4.79 -8.01 -4.40
CA VAL A 391 -3.99 -8.55 -5.51
C VAL A 391 -3.24 -9.80 -5.05
N ALA A 392 -2.56 -9.72 -3.91
CA ALA A 392 -1.79 -10.83 -3.34
C ALA A 392 -2.68 -12.01 -2.94
N GLU A 393 -3.75 -11.75 -2.20
CA GLU A 393 -4.68 -12.77 -1.69
C GLU A 393 -5.38 -13.54 -2.80
N ASN A 394 -5.80 -12.84 -3.86
CA ASN A 394 -6.70 -13.41 -4.86
C ASN A 394 -5.99 -13.78 -6.17
N ASN A 395 -4.66 -13.93 -6.18
CA ASN A 395 -3.88 -14.25 -7.37
C ASN A 395 -4.21 -13.35 -8.57
N ILE A 396 -4.42 -12.05 -8.33
CA ILE A 396 -4.72 -11.09 -9.38
C ILE A 396 -3.43 -10.79 -10.14
N SER A 397 -3.50 -10.82 -11.45
CA SER A 397 -2.32 -10.60 -12.29
C SER A 397 -1.92 -9.13 -12.37
N VAL A 398 -0.62 -8.87 -12.42
CA VAL A 398 -0.03 -7.59 -12.84
C VAL A 398 -0.04 -7.56 -14.37
N VAL A 399 -0.48 -6.45 -14.95
CA VAL A 399 -0.69 -6.36 -16.40
C VAL A 399 0.34 -5.49 -17.11
N GLY A 400 1.05 -4.62 -16.39
CA GLY A 400 2.06 -3.73 -16.93
C GLY A 400 1.53 -2.41 -17.50
N LYS A 401 2.45 -1.46 -17.69
CA LYS A 401 2.15 -0.07 -18.09
C LYS A 401 1.31 0.02 -19.37
N ASP A 402 1.61 -0.77 -20.41
CA ASP A 402 0.88 -0.79 -21.70
C ASP A 402 -0.59 -1.20 -21.51
N GLN A 403 -0.89 -2.13 -20.63
CA GLN A 403 -2.28 -2.55 -20.40
C GLN A 403 -3.02 -1.57 -19.48
N VAL A 404 -2.34 -0.93 -18.53
CA VAL A 404 -2.93 0.17 -17.75
C VAL A 404 -3.28 1.35 -18.65
N GLU A 405 -2.44 1.70 -19.63
CA GLU A 405 -2.77 2.70 -20.66
C GLU A 405 -4.12 2.41 -21.31
N ARG A 406 -4.39 1.13 -21.59
CA ARG A 406 -5.62 0.65 -22.21
C ARG A 406 -6.77 0.47 -21.23
N THR A 407 -6.66 0.94 -20.00
CA THR A 407 -7.64 0.76 -18.91
C THR A 407 -7.98 -0.71 -18.61
N ARG A 408 -6.95 -1.59 -18.65
CA ARG A 408 -7.09 -3.04 -18.48
C ARG A 408 -6.42 -3.55 -17.18
N GLU A 409 -6.17 -2.68 -16.22
CA GLU A 409 -5.72 -3.08 -14.89
C GLU A 409 -6.71 -4.07 -14.26
N MET A 410 -6.22 -5.05 -13.50
CA MET A 410 -7.02 -6.16 -12.99
C MET A 410 -7.45 -6.01 -11.52
N HIS A 411 -7.27 -4.86 -10.90
CA HIS A 411 -7.62 -4.64 -9.50
C HIS A 411 -9.11 -4.89 -9.24
N TRP A 412 -9.43 -5.78 -8.29
CA TRP A 412 -10.82 -6.10 -7.91
C TRP A 412 -11.45 -5.06 -6.99
N ILE A 413 -10.62 -4.31 -6.29
CA ILE A 413 -10.99 -3.10 -5.56
C ILE A 413 -10.16 -1.96 -6.12
N ARG A 414 -10.79 -0.84 -6.45
CA ARG A 414 -10.11 0.42 -6.77
C ARG A 414 -10.44 1.46 -5.71
N ILE A 415 -9.61 2.47 -5.56
CA ILE A 415 -9.88 3.62 -4.71
C ILE A 415 -9.98 4.84 -5.62
N ASP A 416 -11.20 5.31 -5.84
CA ASP A 416 -11.44 6.51 -6.61
C ASP A 416 -11.11 7.74 -5.73
N THR A 417 -10.50 8.76 -6.32
CA THR A 417 -10.17 10.02 -5.65
C THR A 417 -10.91 11.15 -6.34
N TYR A 418 -11.57 12.00 -5.56
CA TYR A 418 -12.31 13.14 -6.06
C TYR A 418 -11.82 14.42 -5.40
N TYR A 419 -11.72 15.48 -6.20
CA TYR A 419 -11.39 16.83 -5.73
C TYR A 419 -12.63 17.69 -5.86
N GLU A 420 -12.90 18.47 -4.83
CA GLU A 420 -14.01 19.41 -4.76
C GLU A 420 -13.48 20.83 -4.71
N GLY A 421 -14.19 21.78 -5.34
CA GLY A 421 -13.80 23.18 -5.39
C GLY A 421 -12.82 23.51 -6.50
N ASP A 422 -12.12 24.62 -6.35
CA ASP A 422 -11.10 25.09 -7.30
C ASP A 422 -9.87 24.19 -7.26
N PRO A 423 -9.39 23.65 -8.38
CA PRO A 423 -8.17 22.83 -8.39
C PRO A 423 -6.91 23.50 -7.82
N SER A 424 -6.82 24.84 -7.85
CA SER A 424 -5.72 25.58 -7.25
C SER A 424 -5.82 25.65 -5.73
N LYS A 425 -7.04 25.60 -5.19
CA LYS A 425 -7.34 25.60 -3.75
C LYS A 425 -8.53 24.67 -3.49
N PRO A 426 -8.35 23.33 -3.54
CA PRO A 426 -9.47 22.42 -3.38
C PRO A 426 -10.09 22.52 -1.99
N ASP A 427 -11.43 22.55 -1.94
CA ASP A 427 -12.20 22.53 -0.70
C ASP A 427 -12.13 21.18 0.01
N GLY A 428 -11.88 20.11 -0.75
CA GLY A 428 -11.75 18.77 -0.21
C GLY A 428 -11.16 17.77 -1.19
N VAL A 429 -10.55 16.73 -0.61
CA VAL A 429 -10.08 15.54 -1.33
C VAL A 429 -10.72 14.32 -0.68
N TYR A 430 -11.38 13.50 -1.47
CA TYR A 430 -12.15 12.36 -0.99
C TYR A 430 -11.71 11.06 -1.66
N HIS A 431 -11.67 10.00 -0.88
CA HIS A 431 -11.31 8.66 -1.34
C HIS A 431 -12.48 7.72 -1.16
N GLN A 432 -12.78 6.93 -2.21
CA GLN A 432 -13.85 5.94 -2.16
C GLN A 432 -13.34 4.58 -2.62
N PRO A 433 -13.18 3.61 -1.72
CA PRO A 433 -12.93 2.22 -2.10
C PRO A 433 -14.15 1.62 -2.80
N VAL A 434 -13.96 1.08 -4.01
CA VAL A 434 -15.04 0.53 -4.83
C VAL A 434 -14.74 -0.92 -5.21
N PRO A 435 -15.13 -1.92 -4.39
CA PRO A 435 -15.15 -3.34 -4.75
C PRO A 435 -16.42 -3.70 -5.52
N CYS A 436 -16.59 -4.97 -5.89
CA CYS A 436 -17.91 -5.46 -6.30
C CYS A 436 -18.93 -5.23 -5.19
N GLN A 437 -20.08 -4.64 -5.54
CA GLN A 437 -21.11 -4.26 -4.57
C GLN A 437 -21.95 -5.45 -4.12
N GLN A 438 -21.76 -6.65 -4.70
CA GLN A 438 -22.51 -7.86 -4.37
C GLN A 438 -24.04 -7.59 -4.35
N CYS A 439 -24.54 -7.03 -5.46
CA CYS A 439 -25.91 -6.55 -5.59
C CYS A 439 -26.93 -7.66 -5.40
N GLU A 440 -28.04 -7.37 -4.69
CA GLU A 440 -29.20 -8.28 -4.62
C GLU A 440 -29.85 -8.41 -5.98
N ASP A 441 -30.11 -7.28 -6.65
CA ASP A 441 -30.68 -7.21 -8.00
C ASP A 441 -29.55 -6.96 -8.99
N ALA A 442 -28.76 -8.03 -9.26
CA ALA A 442 -27.50 -7.93 -9.97
C ALA A 442 -27.68 -7.89 -11.51
N PRO A 443 -27.54 -6.73 -12.18
CA PRO A 443 -27.74 -6.63 -13.62
C PRO A 443 -26.70 -7.40 -14.45
N CYS A 444 -25.58 -7.79 -13.83
CA CYS A 444 -24.56 -8.60 -14.47
C CYS A 444 -24.92 -10.10 -14.55
N GLU A 445 -25.87 -10.59 -13.75
CA GLU A 445 -26.31 -11.99 -13.77
C GLU A 445 -27.23 -12.28 -14.95
N VAL A 446 -28.25 -11.44 -15.14
CA VAL A 446 -29.28 -11.64 -16.18
C VAL A 446 -28.73 -11.53 -17.60
N VAL A 447 -27.62 -10.86 -17.81
CA VAL A 447 -27.01 -10.68 -19.13
C VAL A 447 -25.95 -11.73 -19.46
N CYS A 448 -25.64 -12.65 -18.53
CA CYS A 448 -24.66 -13.69 -18.78
C CYS A 448 -25.29 -14.87 -19.55
N PRO A 449 -24.87 -15.10 -20.82
CA PRO A 449 -25.53 -16.11 -21.67
C PRO A 449 -25.30 -17.54 -21.20
N VAL A 450 -24.30 -17.76 -20.34
CA VAL A 450 -23.89 -19.09 -19.85
C VAL A 450 -24.07 -19.26 -18.34
N GLY A 451 -24.68 -18.30 -17.65
CA GLY A 451 -24.85 -18.35 -16.20
C GLY A 451 -23.53 -18.45 -15.44
N ALA A 452 -22.46 -17.82 -15.93
CA ALA A 452 -21.18 -17.79 -15.25
C ALA A 452 -21.16 -16.80 -14.09
N THR A 453 -22.13 -15.90 -14.02
CA THR A 453 -22.38 -15.02 -12.87
C THR A 453 -23.71 -15.40 -12.26
N VAL A 454 -23.72 -15.82 -11.01
CA VAL A 454 -24.88 -16.37 -10.32
C VAL A 454 -24.94 -15.90 -8.87
N HIS A 455 -26.15 -15.91 -8.32
CA HIS A 455 -26.38 -15.57 -6.91
C HIS A 455 -26.23 -16.81 -6.03
N SER A 456 -25.46 -16.74 -4.94
CA SER A 456 -25.35 -17.83 -3.97
C SER A 456 -26.45 -17.75 -2.91
N ASP A 457 -26.67 -18.87 -2.20
CA ASP A 457 -27.62 -18.94 -1.08
C ASP A 457 -27.27 -18.03 0.11
N GLU A 458 -26.07 -17.46 0.12
CA GLU A 458 -25.59 -16.49 1.13
C GLU A 458 -25.49 -15.07 0.56
N GLY A 459 -25.99 -14.86 -0.64
CA GLY A 459 -26.06 -13.57 -1.32
C GLY A 459 -24.76 -13.09 -1.96
N LEU A 460 -23.80 -13.95 -2.17
CA LEU A 460 -22.65 -13.61 -2.98
C LEU A 460 -23.01 -13.63 -4.47
N ASN A 461 -22.59 -12.63 -5.19
CA ASN A 461 -22.59 -12.65 -6.64
C ASN A 461 -21.35 -13.44 -7.08
N ASP A 462 -21.49 -14.73 -7.26
CA ASP A 462 -20.40 -15.63 -7.61
C ASP A 462 -19.98 -15.49 -9.08
N MET A 463 -18.70 -15.77 -9.33
CA MET A 463 -18.15 -15.83 -10.68
C MET A 463 -17.58 -17.22 -10.94
N VAL A 464 -18.28 -18.00 -11.77
CA VAL A 464 -17.86 -19.35 -12.16
C VAL A 464 -16.94 -19.25 -13.38
N TYR A 465 -15.64 -19.19 -13.13
CA TYR A 465 -14.62 -18.91 -14.16
C TYR A 465 -14.65 -19.90 -15.32
N ASN A 466 -14.85 -21.19 -15.04
CA ASN A 466 -14.88 -22.26 -16.04
C ASN A 466 -16.08 -22.19 -16.99
N ARG A 467 -17.16 -21.49 -16.61
CA ARG A 467 -18.31 -21.24 -17.50
C ARG A 467 -18.15 -19.98 -18.35
N CYS A 468 -17.26 -19.09 -17.96
CA CYS A 468 -17.11 -17.80 -18.64
C CYS A 468 -16.58 -17.99 -20.06
N VAL A 469 -17.34 -17.53 -21.05
CA VAL A 469 -16.97 -17.54 -22.47
C VAL A 469 -16.52 -16.17 -22.99
N GLY A 470 -16.39 -15.18 -22.11
CA GLY A 470 -15.75 -13.91 -22.42
C GLY A 470 -16.59 -12.91 -23.23
N THR A 471 -17.93 -12.99 -23.18
CA THR A 471 -18.80 -12.02 -23.88
C THR A 471 -18.68 -10.60 -23.34
N ARG A 472 -18.24 -10.41 -22.09
CA ARG A 472 -18.03 -9.13 -21.38
C ARG A 472 -19.29 -8.28 -21.18
N TYR A 473 -20.47 -8.77 -21.54
CA TYR A 473 -21.70 -8.00 -21.36
C TYR A 473 -21.95 -7.68 -19.86
N CYS A 474 -21.57 -8.57 -18.96
CA CYS A 474 -21.64 -8.32 -17.52
C CYS A 474 -20.82 -7.11 -17.05
N SER A 475 -19.69 -6.77 -17.70
CA SER A 475 -18.92 -5.57 -17.37
C SER A 475 -19.58 -4.31 -17.92
N ASN A 476 -20.21 -4.40 -19.09
CA ASN A 476 -20.95 -3.28 -19.67
C ASN A 476 -22.16 -2.91 -18.82
N ASN A 477 -22.87 -3.93 -18.30
CA ASN A 477 -24.08 -3.77 -17.49
C ASN A 477 -23.81 -3.43 -16.02
N CYS A 478 -22.56 -3.60 -15.54
CA CYS A 478 -22.21 -3.21 -14.17
C CYS A 478 -22.15 -1.69 -14.04
N PRO A 479 -23.05 -1.03 -13.26
CA PRO A 479 -22.99 0.43 -13.10
C PRO A 479 -21.74 0.89 -12.35
N TYR A 480 -21.18 0.05 -11.49
CA TYR A 480 -19.98 0.32 -10.69
C TYR A 480 -18.67 0.11 -11.43
N LYS A 481 -18.70 -0.52 -12.64
CA LYS A 481 -17.52 -0.83 -13.46
C LYS A 481 -16.40 -1.56 -12.72
N VAL A 482 -16.78 -2.57 -11.93
CA VAL A 482 -15.85 -3.33 -11.06
C VAL A 482 -15.57 -4.76 -11.53
N ARG A 483 -15.89 -5.05 -12.79
CA ARG A 483 -15.61 -6.35 -13.41
C ARG A 483 -14.41 -6.22 -14.35
N ARG A 484 -13.43 -7.10 -14.17
CA ARG A 484 -12.13 -7.06 -14.85
C ARG A 484 -11.99 -8.25 -15.80
N PHE A 485 -11.52 -8.01 -17.01
CA PHE A 485 -11.43 -9.03 -18.04
C PHE A 485 -9.99 -9.35 -18.41
N ASN A 486 -9.67 -10.63 -18.48
CA ASN A 486 -8.37 -11.12 -18.92
C ASN A 486 -8.27 -11.08 -20.45
N PHE A 487 -7.90 -9.93 -21.02
CA PHE A 487 -7.73 -9.75 -22.48
C PHE A 487 -6.56 -10.59 -23.02
N LEU A 488 -5.53 -10.75 -22.24
CA LEU A 488 -4.34 -11.55 -22.53
C LEU A 488 -4.13 -12.59 -21.42
N LEU A 489 -3.18 -13.49 -21.61
CA LEU A 489 -2.70 -14.36 -20.56
C LEU A 489 -1.72 -13.58 -19.69
N TYR A 490 -2.24 -12.91 -18.66
CA TYR A 490 -1.42 -12.09 -17.76
C TYR A 490 -0.67 -12.92 -16.72
N SER A 491 -1.20 -14.09 -16.35
CA SER A 491 -0.60 -14.97 -15.37
C SER A 491 0.56 -15.77 -15.96
N ASP A 492 1.67 -15.83 -15.25
CA ASP A 492 2.79 -16.70 -15.60
C ASP A 492 2.58 -18.09 -14.97
N PHE A 493 2.49 -19.12 -15.81
CA PHE A 493 2.32 -20.51 -15.39
C PHE A 493 3.60 -21.34 -15.54
N THR A 494 4.68 -20.73 -15.97
CA THR A 494 5.90 -21.43 -16.42
C THR A 494 7.13 -21.16 -15.56
N THR A 495 7.19 -20.01 -14.91
CA THR A 495 8.35 -19.62 -14.07
C THR A 495 8.22 -20.23 -12.68
N PRO A 496 9.03 -21.25 -12.31
CA PRO A 496 8.89 -21.95 -11.03
C PRO A 496 9.01 -21.03 -9.80
N GLU A 497 9.90 -20.05 -9.86
CA GLU A 497 10.15 -19.11 -8.76
C GLU A 497 8.93 -18.24 -8.44
N LEU A 498 8.05 -18.02 -9.42
CA LEU A 498 6.82 -17.27 -9.23
C LEU A 498 5.67 -18.10 -8.65
N MET A 499 5.82 -19.44 -8.57
CA MET A 499 4.77 -20.31 -8.03
C MET A 499 4.58 -20.06 -6.52
N ALA A 500 5.64 -19.80 -5.80
CA ALA A 500 5.61 -19.58 -4.35
C ALA A 500 4.79 -18.32 -3.94
N GLN A 501 4.58 -17.36 -4.85
CA GLN A 501 3.72 -16.19 -4.57
C GLN A 501 2.22 -16.49 -4.62
N ARG A 502 1.82 -17.68 -5.13
CA ARG A 502 0.42 -18.03 -5.37
C ARG A 502 -0.27 -18.46 -4.10
N ASN A 503 -1.46 -17.92 -3.86
CA ASN A 503 -2.37 -18.45 -2.86
C ASN A 503 -2.99 -19.76 -3.39
N PRO A 504 -2.73 -20.92 -2.75
CA PRO A 504 -3.22 -22.21 -3.24
C PRO A 504 -4.75 -22.34 -3.18
N ASP A 505 -5.42 -21.57 -2.32
CA ASP A 505 -6.87 -21.62 -2.12
C ASP A 505 -7.64 -20.83 -3.19
N VAL A 506 -6.94 -20.12 -4.07
CA VAL A 506 -7.56 -19.26 -5.08
C VAL A 506 -7.14 -19.67 -6.48
N THR A 507 -8.12 -19.96 -7.32
CA THR A 507 -7.90 -20.30 -8.73
C THR A 507 -7.15 -19.19 -9.45
N ILE A 508 -6.11 -19.55 -10.21
CA ILE A 508 -5.43 -18.66 -11.15
C ILE A 508 -6.25 -18.63 -12.44
N ARG A 509 -6.60 -17.44 -12.91
CA ARG A 509 -7.44 -17.29 -14.13
C ARG A 509 -6.56 -17.13 -15.35
N SER A 510 -7.03 -17.70 -16.45
CA SER A 510 -6.39 -17.60 -17.74
C SER A 510 -7.03 -16.51 -18.61
N ARG A 511 -6.54 -16.37 -19.84
CA ARG A 511 -7.11 -15.48 -20.85
C ARG A 511 -8.58 -15.78 -21.12
N GLY A 512 -9.38 -14.73 -21.39
CA GLY A 512 -10.75 -14.85 -21.89
C GLY A 512 -11.82 -14.98 -20.83
N VAL A 513 -11.48 -14.82 -19.53
CA VAL A 513 -12.44 -14.89 -18.44
C VAL A 513 -12.56 -13.57 -17.68
N MET A 514 -13.74 -13.36 -17.09
CA MET A 514 -14.05 -12.21 -16.25
C MET A 514 -13.68 -12.47 -14.80
N GLU A 515 -13.18 -11.45 -14.11
CA GLU A 515 -12.87 -11.47 -12.68
C GLU A 515 -13.60 -10.34 -11.95
N LYS A 516 -13.78 -10.51 -10.64
CA LYS A 516 -14.33 -9.49 -9.75
C LYS A 516 -14.09 -9.86 -8.28
N CYS A 517 -14.29 -8.92 -7.37
CA CYS A 517 -14.28 -9.18 -5.93
C CYS A 517 -15.31 -10.25 -5.53
N THR A 518 -14.88 -11.24 -4.74
CA THR A 518 -15.68 -12.35 -4.23
C THR A 518 -15.94 -12.27 -2.72
N TYR A 519 -15.61 -11.13 -2.08
CA TYR A 519 -15.53 -11.01 -0.61
C TYR A 519 -14.55 -12.02 0.02
N CYS A 520 -13.51 -12.42 -0.71
CA CYS A 520 -12.56 -13.46 -0.28
C CYS A 520 -13.27 -14.77 0.08
N VAL A 521 -14.06 -15.33 -0.85
CA VAL A 521 -14.88 -16.53 -0.64
C VAL A 521 -14.08 -17.71 -0.07
N GLN A 522 -12.79 -17.83 -0.37
CA GLN A 522 -11.88 -18.82 0.22
C GLN A 522 -11.82 -18.69 1.75
N ARG A 523 -11.78 -17.47 2.30
CA ARG A 523 -11.76 -17.22 3.74
C ARG A 523 -13.11 -17.55 4.39
N ILE A 524 -14.21 -17.28 3.69
CA ILE A 524 -15.55 -17.71 4.10
C ILE A 524 -15.61 -19.24 4.18
N ASN A 525 -15.07 -19.94 3.16
CA ASN A 525 -15.04 -21.39 3.13
C ASN A 525 -14.18 -21.99 4.25
N HIS A 526 -13.03 -21.41 4.57
CA HIS A 526 -12.21 -21.82 5.71
C HIS A 526 -13.00 -21.71 7.02
N ALA A 527 -13.62 -20.58 7.29
CA ALA A 527 -14.42 -20.41 8.50
C ALA A 527 -15.61 -21.40 8.56
N ARG A 528 -16.23 -21.74 7.42
CA ARG A 528 -17.26 -22.79 7.36
C ARG A 528 -16.72 -24.18 7.72
N ILE A 529 -15.53 -24.51 7.20
CA ILE A 529 -14.89 -25.80 7.50
C ILE A 529 -14.62 -25.88 9.01
N ASP A 530 -14.00 -24.86 9.58
CA ASP A 530 -13.67 -24.79 11.00
C ASP A 530 -14.92 -24.83 11.89
N SER A 531 -15.97 -24.11 11.51
CA SER A 531 -17.28 -24.13 12.18
C SER A 531 -17.86 -25.53 12.21
N LYS A 532 -17.83 -26.27 11.09
CA LYS A 532 -18.32 -27.64 11.00
C LYS A 532 -17.47 -28.62 11.81
N VAL A 533 -16.15 -28.53 11.71
CA VAL A 533 -15.19 -29.38 12.43
C VAL A 533 -15.36 -29.20 13.95
N GLN A 534 -15.53 -27.95 14.39
CA GLN A 534 -15.68 -27.62 15.81
C GLN A 534 -17.13 -27.66 16.31
N ASN A 535 -18.09 -27.98 15.45
CA ASN A 535 -19.53 -27.98 15.72
C ASN A 535 -20.00 -26.70 16.46
N ARG A 536 -19.64 -25.54 15.93
CA ARG A 536 -20.01 -24.23 16.47
C ARG A 536 -20.38 -23.26 15.34
N PRO A 537 -21.19 -22.21 15.63
CA PRO A 537 -21.44 -21.16 14.64
C PRO A 537 -20.17 -20.33 14.34
N ILE A 538 -20.15 -19.70 13.18
CA ILE A 538 -19.15 -18.68 12.83
C ILE A 538 -19.44 -17.44 13.68
N LYS A 539 -18.41 -16.88 14.30
CA LYS A 539 -18.54 -15.68 15.14
C LYS A 539 -18.31 -14.41 14.32
N ASP A 540 -18.95 -13.30 14.73
CA ASP A 540 -18.67 -11.99 14.12
C ASP A 540 -17.17 -11.64 14.26
N GLY A 541 -16.58 -11.11 13.18
CA GLY A 541 -15.16 -10.78 13.12
C GLY A 541 -14.20 -11.97 12.92
N GLU A 542 -14.69 -13.21 12.88
CA GLU A 542 -13.88 -14.40 12.57
C GLU A 542 -13.43 -14.39 11.10
N ILE A 543 -14.31 -13.97 10.20
CA ILE A 543 -13.99 -13.80 8.79
C ILE A 543 -13.55 -12.34 8.57
N LYS A 544 -12.29 -12.17 8.17
CA LYS A 544 -11.78 -10.87 7.73
C LYS A 544 -11.35 -10.99 6.28
N THR A 545 -11.94 -10.17 5.41
CA THR A 545 -11.46 -10.05 4.02
C THR A 545 -10.04 -9.52 3.99
N ALA A 546 -9.26 -9.80 2.93
CA ALA A 546 -7.89 -9.33 2.83
C ALA A 546 -7.78 -7.80 2.92
N CYS A 547 -8.71 -7.09 2.27
CA CYS A 547 -8.78 -5.63 2.32
C CYS A 547 -9.13 -5.09 3.72
N GLN A 548 -9.96 -5.79 4.49
CA GLN A 548 -10.25 -5.44 5.89
C GLN A 548 -9.03 -5.67 6.78
N GLN A 549 -8.40 -6.84 6.66
CA GLN A 549 -7.28 -7.24 7.51
C GLN A 549 -6.10 -6.28 7.44
N VAL A 550 -5.82 -5.75 6.23
CA VAL A 550 -4.67 -4.87 6.00
C VAL A 550 -4.99 -3.39 6.27
N CYS A 551 -6.27 -3.03 6.47
CA CYS A 551 -6.68 -1.63 6.61
C CYS A 551 -6.14 -1.01 7.91
N PRO A 552 -5.18 -0.07 7.86
CA PRO A 552 -4.58 0.50 9.07
C PRO A 552 -5.55 1.41 9.84
N ALA A 553 -6.62 1.86 9.17
CA ALA A 553 -7.63 2.74 9.73
C ALA A 553 -8.93 2.01 10.14
N ASP A 554 -8.96 0.67 10.02
CA ASP A 554 -10.15 -0.17 10.29
C ASP A 554 -11.44 0.34 9.58
N ALA A 555 -11.26 0.94 8.40
CA ALA A 555 -12.34 1.55 7.64
C ALA A 555 -13.29 0.54 6.98
N ILE A 556 -12.85 -0.71 6.77
CA ILE A 556 -13.61 -1.76 6.07
C ILE A 556 -14.07 -2.79 7.08
N VAL A 557 -15.37 -3.05 7.13
CA VAL A 557 -15.97 -4.06 8.01
C VAL A 557 -16.83 -5.01 7.19
N PHE A 558 -16.52 -6.29 7.28
CA PHE A 558 -17.26 -7.40 6.66
C PHE A 558 -17.94 -8.25 7.75
N GLY A 559 -19.13 -8.77 7.48
CA GLY A 559 -19.84 -9.63 8.43
C GLY A 559 -21.16 -10.13 7.90
N ASP A 560 -21.89 -10.83 8.77
CA ASP A 560 -23.21 -11.41 8.49
C ASP A 560 -24.31 -10.39 8.76
N LEU A 561 -25.13 -10.11 7.74
CA LEU A 561 -26.28 -9.19 7.85
C LEU A 561 -27.50 -9.87 8.55
N ASN A 562 -27.52 -11.19 8.67
CA ASN A 562 -28.54 -11.92 9.41
C ASN A 562 -28.21 -12.04 10.91
N ASP A 563 -26.99 -11.70 11.33
CA ASP A 563 -26.64 -11.61 12.75
C ASP A 563 -26.86 -10.16 13.24
N PRO A 564 -27.93 -9.90 14.03
CA PRO A 564 -28.22 -8.55 14.51
C PRO A 564 -27.15 -8.00 15.47
N ALA A 565 -26.31 -8.84 16.04
CA ALA A 565 -25.20 -8.45 16.90
C ALA A 565 -23.93 -8.12 16.13
N SER A 566 -23.88 -8.38 14.81
CA SER A 566 -22.67 -8.16 14.02
C SER A 566 -22.35 -6.67 13.85
N ARG A 567 -21.05 -6.39 13.84
CA ARG A 567 -20.52 -5.03 13.67
C ARG A 567 -20.99 -4.38 12.36
N VAL A 568 -21.09 -5.15 11.28
CA VAL A 568 -21.54 -4.64 9.97
C VAL A 568 -23.00 -4.16 10.02
N VAL A 569 -23.89 -4.84 10.76
CA VAL A 569 -25.29 -4.43 10.95
C VAL A 569 -25.35 -3.11 11.71
N ALA A 570 -24.60 -2.99 12.81
CA ALA A 570 -24.53 -1.77 13.60
C ALA A 570 -24.05 -0.56 12.77
N LEU A 571 -23.07 -0.76 11.88
CA LEU A 571 -22.58 0.30 10.98
C LEU A 571 -23.63 0.67 9.93
N LYS A 572 -24.31 -0.32 9.35
CA LYS A 572 -25.34 -0.07 8.33
C LYS A 572 -26.62 0.58 8.90
N ALA A 573 -26.84 0.47 10.19
CA ALA A 573 -27.95 1.14 10.89
C ALA A 573 -27.70 2.64 11.17
N GLN A 574 -26.50 3.16 10.95
CA GLN A 574 -26.21 4.57 11.18
C GLN A 574 -26.84 5.46 10.11
N GLU A 575 -27.24 6.68 10.49
CA GLU A 575 -27.76 7.71 9.57
C GLU A 575 -26.75 8.14 8.50
N ARG A 576 -25.45 7.90 8.73
CA ARG A 576 -24.38 8.12 7.74
C ARG A 576 -24.34 7.06 6.63
N ASN A 577 -25.08 5.96 6.78
CA ASN A 577 -25.00 4.86 5.83
C ASN A 577 -25.76 5.16 4.54
N TYR A 578 -25.12 4.85 3.41
CA TYR A 578 -25.71 4.97 2.08
C TYR A 578 -25.13 3.93 1.11
N GLY A 579 -25.88 3.58 0.06
CA GLY A 579 -25.39 2.77 -1.04
C GLY A 579 -24.87 3.64 -2.19
N LEU A 580 -23.88 3.15 -2.92
CA LEU A 580 -23.40 3.80 -4.14
C LEU A 580 -24.40 3.55 -5.26
N LEU A 581 -24.83 4.62 -5.98
CA LEU A 581 -25.78 4.58 -7.10
C LEU A 581 -27.09 3.84 -6.74
N GLU A 582 -27.66 4.13 -5.58
CA GLU A 582 -28.88 3.50 -5.06
C GLU A 582 -30.08 3.68 -6.02
N GLU A 583 -30.11 4.78 -6.76
CA GLU A 583 -31.12 5.11 -7.78
C GLU A 583 -31.19 4.09 -8.90
N THR A 584 -30.15 3.29 -9.12
CA THR A 584 -30.15 2.21 -10.13
C THR A 584 -30.93 0.96 -9.72
N GLY A 585 -31.42 0.91 -8.48
CA GLY A 585 -32.22 -0.21 -7.97
C GLY A 585 -31.47 -1.54 -7.80
N THR A 586 -30.13 -1.55 -7.89
CA THR A 586 -29.33 -2.79 -7.81
C THR A 586 -29.21 -3.37 -6.41
N ARG A 587 -29.61 -2.63 -5.38
CA ARG A 587 -29.55 -3.01 -3.94
C ARG A 587 -28.18 -3.54 -3.50
N PRO A 588 -27.16 -2.67 -3.42
CA PRO A 588 -25.80 -3.07 -3.08
C PRO A 588 -25.70 -3.57 -1.64
N ARG A 589 -24.95 -4.66 -1.43
CA ARG A 589 -24.61 -5.19 -0.08
C ARG A 589 -23.37 -4.51 0.51
N THR A 590 -22.50 -3.95 -0.33
CA THR A 590 -21.49 -2.99 0.11
C THR A 590 -22.15 -1.64 0.28
N SER A 591 -21.96 -0.99 1.43
CA SER A 591 -22.43 0.36 1.67
C SER A 591 -21.33 1.22 2.27
N TYR A 592 -21.56 2.50 2.34
CA TYR A 592 -20.59 3.49 2.79
C TYR A 592 -21.15 4.29 3.96
N LEU A 593 -20.29 4.66 4.90
CA LEU A 593 -20.61 5.68 5.88
C LEU A 593 -20.05 7.01 5.35
N ALA A 594 -20.93 7.98 5.19
CA ALA A 594 -20.60 9.30 4.65
C ALA A 594 -19.53 10.00 5.48
N LYS A 595 -18.78 10.86 4.84
CA LYS A 595 -17.76 11.70 5.48
C LYS A 595 -18.42 12.88 6.16
N VAL A 596 -18.16 13.03 7.45
CA VAL A 596 -18.57 14.20 8.24
C VAL A 596 -17.36 15.07 8.48
N ARG A 597 -17.39 16.31 8.04
CA ARG A 597 -16.28 17.28 8.19
C ARG A 597 -16.57 18.25 9.33
N ASN A 598 -15.55 18.49 10.12
CA ASN A 598 -15.57 19.58 11.11
C ASN A 598 -14.43 20.55 10.74
N ARG A 599 -14.74 21.51 9.88
CA ARG A 599 -13.76 22.50 9.42
C ARG A 599 -13.35 23.42 10.57
N ASN A 600 -12.06 23.71 10.65
CA ASN A 600 -11.58 24.78 11.52
C ASN A 600 -11.74 26.13 10.77
N PRO A 601 -12.63 27.03 11.22
CA PRO A 601 -12.87 28.30 10.53
C PRO A 601 -11.61 29.19 10.41
N ALA A 602 -10.64 29.00 11.30
CA ALA A 602 -9.39 29.77 11.27
C ALA A 602 -8.43 29.33 10.15
N LEU A 603 -8.70 28.16 9.51
CA LEU A 603 -7.88 27.61 8.43
C LEU A 603 -8.59 27.59 7.07
N SER A 604 -9.81 28.08 7.00
CA SER A 604 -10.65 28.14 5.80
C SER A 604 -10.40 29.41 4.96
#